data_cf9e82457db7631f8103cfd540b5e8e0
#
_entry.id   cf9e82457db7631f8103cfd540b5e8e0
#
_cell.length_a   1.000
_cell.length_b   1.000
_cell.length_c   1.000
_cell.angle_alpha   90.00
_cell.angle_beta   90.00
_cell.angle_gamma   90.00
#
_symmetry.space_group_name_H-M   'P 1'
#
loop_
_entity.id
_entity.type
_entity.pdbx_description
1 polymer ?
#
loop_
_entity_poly.entity_id
_entity_poly.type
_entity_poly.pdbx_seq_one_letter_code
_entity_poly.pdbx_strand_id
1 'polypeptide(L)'
;MDNENTALYRETFFDKIFKPQIITLENGHTVRRPRSRTPLIVICLALAIVWALKMTGFDLAVIVSRFSKMLDLLKKIFHPNWEFFPKVVSPLLDTIKMSILGTVIGCAIAMPVAILARNAVIVSIFRFILALIRTLPTLVIALVCALIFSLGTFSGTVAIAIFTFGVVSKMLYESIETIDMGPFEAMEALGANKFQAFWSACVPQILPVYLSHCLYCFEMNIRASAILGYVGAGGLGITINERIGWRDYESLGMVLLTLFVVVAFIEFFSAYLRKKLS
;
A
#
# COMPACT_ATOMS: atom_id res chain seq x y z
N MET A 1 40.57 27.51 -41.53
CA MET A 1 40.73 26.61 -40.38
C MET A 1 39.41 26.50 -39.56
N ASP A 2 38.27 26.23 -40.27
CA ASP A 2 36.92 26.31 -39.63
C ASP A 2 36.08 25.04 -39.71
N ASN A 3 36.71 23.88 -39.94
CA ASN A 3 35.95 22.65 -40.23
C ASN A 3 36.16 21.46 -39.28
N GLU A 4 36.96 21.59 -38.23
CA GLU A 4 37.27 20.41 -37.36
C GLU A 4 36.37 20.28 -36.10
N ASN A 5 35.67 21.34 -35.67
CA ASN A 5 34.86 21.27 -34.43
C ASN A 5 33.36 21.00 -34.68
N THR A 6 32.94 20.78 -35.94
CA THR A 6 31.55 20.48 -36.31
C THR A 6 31.21 18.97 -36.31
N ALA A 7 32.21 18.10 -36.10
CA ALA A 7 32.10 16.65 -36.37
C ALA A 7 31.46 15.82 -35.23
N LEU A 8 31.13 16.40 -34.06
CA LEU A 8 30.63 15.66 -32.93
C LEU A 8 29.11 15.76 -32.70
N TYR A 9 28.39 16.57 -33.48
CA TYR A 9 26.94 16.68 -33.33
C TYR A 9 26.21 15.96 -34.45
N ARG A 10 25.71 14.75 -34.17
CA ARG A 10 24.83 14.01 -35.09
C ARG A 10 23.46 14.68 -35.09
N GLU A 11 23.09 15.37 -36.16
CA GLU A 11 21.77 16.00 -36.29
C GLU A 11 20.66 14.96 -36.11
N THR A 12 19.86 15.14 -35.09
CA THR A 12 18.69 14.30 -34.85
C THR A 12 17.52 14.84 -35.71
N PHE A 13 16.56 13.97 -36.04
CA PHE A 13 15.35 14.36 -36.79
C PHE A 13 14.66 15.61 -36.19
N PHE A 14 14.73 15.77 -34.87
CA PHE A 14 14.19 16.92 -34.14
C PHE A 14 14.96 18.22 -34.37
N ASP A 15 16.24 18.17 -34.64
CA ASP A 15 17.05 19.36 -34.91
C ASP A 15 16.75 19.95 -36.32
N LYS A 16 16.20 19.13 -37.22
CA LYS A 16 15.69 19.57 -38.51
C LYS A 16 14.38 20.35 -38.39
N ILE A 17 13.53 20.01 -37.43
CA ILE A 17 12.24 20.69 -37.20
C ILE A 17 12.44 21.93 -36.31
N PHE A 18 13.27 21.84 -35.30
CA PHE A 18 13.56 22.90 -34.34
C PHE A 18 15.03 23.30 -34.43
N LYS A 19 15.33 24.31 -35.25
CA LYS A 19 16.69 24.79 -35.43
C LYS A 19 17.39 25.09 -34.11
N PRO A 20 18.58 24.52 -33.84
CA PRO A 20 19.33 24.73 -32.62
C PRO A 20 19.70 26.20 -32.41
N GLN A 21 19.73 26.67 -31.15
CA GLN A 21 20.25 28.01 -30.86
C GLN A 21 21.77 28.00 -30.92
N ILE A 22 22.35 28.93 -31.69
CA ILE A 22 23.80 29.13 -31.72
C ILE A 22 24.14 30.15 -30.63
N ILE A 23 24.94 29.72 -29.66
CA ILE A 23 25.47 30.59 -28.58
C ILE A 23 26.94 30.84 -28.90
N THR A 24 27.33 32.09 -29.07
CA THR A 24 28.72 32.52 -29.13
C THR A 24 29.25 32.69 -27.73
N LEU A 25 30.31 31.97 -27.39
CA LEU A 25 31.05 32.12 -26.14
C LEU A 25 31.99 33.35 -26.26
N GLU A 26 32.38 33.95 -25.11
CA GLU A 26 33.28 35.10 -25.03
C GLU A 26 34.64 34.86 -25.76
N ASN A 27 35.00 33.60 -25.94
CA ASN A 27 36.22 33.19 -26.67
C ASN A 27 36.04 33.10 -28.20
N GLY A 28 34.92 33.58 -28.75
CA GLY A 28 34.66 33.55 -30.20
C GLY A 28 34.21 32.20 -30.76
N HIS A 29 34.15 31.14 -29.93
CA HIS A 29 33.66 29.82 -30.35
C HIS A 29 32.14 29.76 -30.32
N THR A 30 31.53 29.22 -31.38
CA THR A 30 30.08 29.03 -31.47
C THR A 30 29.72 27.60 -31.05
N VAL A 31 28.84 27.48 -30.01
CA VAL A 31 28.32 26.19 -29.57
C VAL A 31 26.84 26.09 -29.92
N ARG A 32 26.43 24.98 -30.54
CA ARG A 32 25.04 24.67 -30.84
C ARG A 32 24.36 24.07 -29.63
N ARG A 33 23.40 24.78 -29.06
CA ARG A 33 22.58 24.28 -27.95
C ARG A 33 21.31 23.64 -28.49
N PRO A 34 21.04 22.32 -28.26
CA PRO A 34 19.81 21.70 -28.72
C PRO A 34 18.62 22.39 -28.04
N ARG A 35 17.57 22.66 -28.79
CA ARG A 35 16.35 23.27 -28.23
C ARG A 35 15.68 22.34 -27.27
N SER A 36 15.22 22.88 -26.16
CA SER A 36 14.51 22.09 -25.13
C SER A 36 13.28 21.40 -25.74
N ARG A 37 13.14 20.11 -25.51
CA ARG A 37 11.96 19.30 -25.91
C ARG A 37 10.75 19.56 -25.03
N THR A 38 10.89 20.38 -23.99
CA THR A 38 9.85 20.69 -23.00
C THR A 38 8.53 21.15 -23.63
N PRO A 39 8.49 22.09 -24.63
CA PRO A 39 7.21 22.53 -25.20
C PRO A 39 6.46 21.40 -25.92
N LEU A 40 7.18 20.51 -26.59
CA LEU A 40 6.56 19.37 -27.28
C LEU A 40 6.00 18.36 -26.28
N ILE A 41 6.73 18.09 -25.19
CA ILE A 41 6.25 17.23 -24.09
C ILE A 41 5.00 17.85 -23.45
N VAL A 42 4.99 19.16 -23.19
CA VAL A 42 3.84 19.85 -22.61
C VAL A 42 2.62 19.78 -23.54
N ILE A 43 2.80 19.97 -24.85
CA ILE A 43 1.70 19.86 -25.83
C ILE A 43 1.16 18.42 -25.87
N CYS A 44 2.03 17.41 -25.96
CA CYS A 44 1.61 16.01 -25.93
C CYS A 44 0.88 15.66 -24.63
N LEU A 45 1.36 16.16 -23.49
CA LEU A 45 0.72 15.95 -22.20
C LEU A 45 -0.66 16.64 -22.15
N ALA A 46 -0.76 17.88 -22.63
CA ALA A 46 -2.02 18.61 -22.69
C ALA A 46 -3.04 17.89 -23.58
N LEU A 47 -2.63 17.41 -24.75
CA LEU A 47 -3.48 16.63 -25.65
C LEU A 47 -3.92 15.31 -24.99
N ALA A 48 -3.02 14.61 -24.30
CA ALA A 48 -3.35 13.39 -23.58
C ALA A 48 -4.36 13.67 -22.45
N ILE A 49 -4.21 14.77 -21.69
CA ILE A 49 -5.16 15.18 -20.66
C ILE A 49 -6.53 15.49 -21.27
N VAL A 50 -6.58 16.28 -22.35
CA VAL A 50 -7.86 16.61 -23.01
C VAL A 50 -8.53 15.35 -23.56
N TRP A 51 -7.75 14.43 -24.13
CA TRP A 51 -8.28 13.14 -24.59
C TRP A 51 -8.80 12.29 -23.44
N ALA A 52 -8.06 12.19 -22.32
CA ALA A 52 -8.49 11.47 -21.12
C ALA A 52 -9.78 12.07 -20.52
N LEU A 53 -9.88 13.40 -20.45
CA LEU A 53 -11.09 14.10 -19.97
C LEU A 53 -12.32 13.78 -20.84
N LYS A 54 -12.16 13.73 -22.17
CA LYS A 54 -13.23 13.33 -23.08
C LYS A 54 -13.63 11.86 -22.93
N MET A 55 -12.63 10.97 -22.81
CA MET A 55 -12.90 9.53 -22.69
C MET A 55 -13.55 9.15 -21.34
N THR A 56 -13.21 9.86 -20.27
CA THR A 56 -13.78 9.61 -18.93
C THR A 56 -15.14 10.29 -18.73
N GLY A 57 -15.59 11.15 -19.70
CA GLY A 57 -16.81 11.92 -19.53
C GLY A 57 -16.73 12.92 -18.36
N PHE A 58 -15.51 13.36 -18.02
CA PHE A 58 -15.29 14.30 -16.94
C PHE A 58 -15.85 15.66 -17.29
N ASP A 59 -16.91 16.08 -16.58
CA ASP A 59 -17.58 17.35 -16.79
C ASP A 59 -17.52 18.20 -15.51
N LEU A 60 -16.75 19.28 -15.60
CA LEU A 60 -16.63 20.27 -14.50
C LEU A 60 -17.97 20.94 -14.18
N ALA A 61 -18.85 21.10 -15.18
CA ALA A 61 -20.16 21.70 -14.95
C ALA A 61 -21.03 20.83 -14.03
N VAL A 62 -20.90 19.51 -14.11
CA VAL A 62 -21.59 18.58 -13.20
C VAL A 62 -21.08 18.73 -11.77
N ILE A 63 -19.78 18.94 -11.56
CA ILE A 63 -19.21 19.16 -10.23
C ILE A 63 -19.76 20.46 -9.66
N VAL A 64 -19.72 21.54 -10.42
CA VAL A 64 -20.20 22.85 -9.97
C VAL A 64 -21.69 22.82 -9.70
N SER A 65 -22.51 22.23 -10.57
CA SER A 65 -23.96 22.16 -10.41
C SER A 65 -24.40 21.28 -9.23
N ARG A 66 -23.60 20.28 -8.87
CA ARG A 66 -23.89 19.37 -7.75
C ARG A 66 -23.17 19.74 -6.45
N PHE A 67 -22.38 20.83 -6.45
CA PHE A 67 -21.59 21.25 -5.29
C PHE A 67 -22.45 21.51 -4.05
N SER A 68 -23.61 22.13 -4.22
CA SER A 68 -24.57 22.34 -3.11
C SER A 68 -25.03 21.02 -2.50
N LYS A 69 -25.39 20.03 -3.34
CA LYS A 69 -25.80 18.69 -2.86
C LYS A 69 -24.67 17.97 -2.13
N MET A 70 -23.44 18.15 -2.59
CA MET A 70 -22.25 17.59 -1.93
C MET A 70 -22.06 18.21 -0.53
N LEU A 71 -22.22 19.53 -0.41
CA LEU A 71 -22.15 20.21 0.89
C LEU A 71 -23.24 19.76 1.85
N ASP A 72 -24.49 19.59 1.36
CA ASP A 72 -25.60 19.10 2.18
C ASP A 72 -25.36 17.67 2.68
N LEU A 73 -24.75 16.81 1.84
CA LEU A 73 -24.37 15.46 2.19
C LEU A 73 -23.28 15.46 3.25
N LEU A 74 -22.24 16.27 3.07
CA LEU A 74 -21.17 16.44 4.05
C LEU A 74 -21.72 16.96 5.39
N LYS A 75 -22.61 17.97 5.38
CA LYS A 75 -23.26 18.47 6.61
C LYS A 75 -23.95 17.34 7.37
N LYS A 76 -24.72 16.48 6.69
CA LYS A 76 -25.38 15.33 7.33
C LYS A 76 -24.38 14.34 7.93
N ILE A 77 -23.30 14.02 7.22
CA ILE A 77 -22.24 13.15 7.74
C ILE A 77 -21.55 13.75 8.98
N PHE A 78 -21.34 15.07 8.99
CA PHE A 78 -20.75 15.78 10.14
C PHE A 78 -21.72 16.04 11.30
N HIS A 79 -23.02 15.69 11.14
CA HIS A 79 -23.99 15.65 12.23
C HIS A 79 -24.37 14.21 12.56
N PRO A 80 -23.48 13.47 13.28
CA PRO A 80 -23.68 12.05 13.53
C PRO A 80 -24.87 11.80 14.44
N ASN A 81 -25.67 10.79 14.11
CA ASN A 81 -26.75 10.31 14.95
C ASN A 81 -26.21 9.50 16.13
N TRP A 82 -26.17 10.10 17.31
CA TRP A 82 -25.67 9.46 18.55
C TRP A 82 -26.51 8.28 19.02
N GLU A 83 -27.80 8.24 18.70
CA GLU A 83 -28.69 7.12 19.05
C GLU A 83 -28.29 5.84 18.29
N PHE A 84 -27.58 5.99 17.15
CA PHE A 84 -27.10 4.87 16.36
C PHE A 84 -25.82 4.24 16.94
N PHE A 85 -25.10 4.92 17.82
CA PHE A 85 -23.83 4.44 18.39
C PHE A 85 -23.88 3.02 18.95
N PRO A 86 -24.88 2.62 19.78
CA PRO A 86 -24.95 1.25 20.31
C PRO A 86 -24.99 0.16 19.22
N LYS A 87 -25.58 0.47 18.05
CA LYS A 87 -25.66 -0.45 16.92
C LYS A 87 -24.34 -0.57 16.15
N VAL A 88 -23.44 0.40 16.29
CA VAL A 88 -22.10 0.41 15.66
C VAL A 88 -21.12 -0.45 16.44
N VAL A 89 -21.28 -0.60 17.75
CA VAL A 89 -20.31 -1.28 18.64
C VAL A 89 -20.10 -2.74 18.23
N SER A 90 -21.14 -3.50 17.96
CA SER A 90 -21.02 -4.92 17.60
C SER A 90 -20.27 -5.11 16.27
N PRO A 91 -20.64 -4.45 15.14
CA PRO A 91 -19.86 -4.52 13.90
C PRO A 91 -18.43 -4.01 14.03
N LEU A 92 -18.20 -3.01 14.90
CA LEU A 92 -16.86 -2.51 15.19
C LEU A 92 -16.00 -3.59 15.86
N LEU A 93 -16.53 -4.27 16.89
CA LEU A 93 -15.82 -5.36 17.56
C LEU A 93 -15.50 -6.50 16.59
N ASP A 94 -16.41 -6.81 15.67
CA ASP A 94 -16.16 -7.84 14.65
C ASP A 94 -15.06 -7.41 13.68
N THR A 95 -15.00 -6.13 13.29
CA THR A 95 -13.91 -5.55 12.49
C THR A 95 -12.56 -5.69 13.21
N ILE A 96 -12.52 -5.36 14.51
CA ILE A 96 -11.31 -5.47 15.32
C ILE A 96 -10.87 -6.93 15.47
N LYS A 97 -11.80 -7.84 15.78
CA LYS A 97 -11.52 -9.28 15.92
C LYS A 97 -10.96 -9.87 14.62
N MET A 98 -11.59 -9.57 13.49
CA MET A 98 -11.12 -10.00 12.17
C MET A 98 -9.69 -9.52 11.90
N SER A 99 -9.40 -8.25 12.18
CA SER A 99 -8.09 -7.65 11.96
C SER A 99 -7.02 -8.24 12.86
N ILE A 100 -7.33 -8.47 14.15
CA ILE A 100 -6.40 -9.11 15.10
C ILE A 100 -6.13 -10.55 14.67
N LEU A 101 -7.17 -11.36 14.51
CA LEU A 101 -7.03 -12.78 14.18
C LEU A 101 -6.34 -12.99 12.84
N GLY A 102 -6.77 -12.25 11.81
CA GLY A 102 -6.17 -12.34 10.49
C GLY A 102 -4.69 -11.94 10.49
N THR A 103 -4.35 -10.87 11.22
CA THR A 103 -2.95 -10.44 11.36
C THR A 103 -2.12 -11.47 12.12
N VAL A 104 -2.60 -11.95 13.25
CA VAL A 104 -1.88 -12.96 14.07
C VAL A 104 -1.65 -14.24 13.27
N ILE A 105 -2.66 -14.75 12.60
CA ILE A 105 -2.54 -15.97 11.77
C ILE A 105 -1.54 -15.74 10.62
N GLY A 106 -1.68 -14.64 9.88
CA GLY A 106 -0.79 -14.31 8.77
C GLY A 106 0.66 -14.15 9.22
N CYS A 107 0.91 -13.44 10.31
CA CYS A 107 2.24 -13.28 10.89
C CYS A 107 2.80 -14.62 11.40
N ALA A 108 2.02 -15.40 12.13
CA ALA A 108 2.48 -16.69 12.68
C ALA A 108 2.92 -17.66 11.57
N ILE A 109 2.24 -17.66 10.42
CA ILE A 109 2.62 -18.49 9.27
C ILE A 109 3.84 -17.88 8.53
N ALA A 110 3.95 -16.55 8.47
CA ALA A 110 5.03 -15.86 7.77
C ALA A 110 6.42 -16.15 8.36
N MET A 111 6.53 -16.23 9.69
CA MET A 111 7.80 -16.41 10.38
C MET A 111 8.50 -17.74 10.01
N PRO A 112 7.88 -18.92 10.17
CA PRO A 112 8.54 -20.19 9.81
C PRO A 112 8.83 -20.28 8.31
N VAL A 113 7.95 -19.74 7.45
CA VAL A 113 8.17 -19.78 5.99
C VAL A 113 9.38 -18.96 5.58
N ALA A 114 9.57 -17.77 6.14
CA ALA A 114 10.71 -16.93 5.86
C ALA A 114 12.06 -17.56 6.34
N ILE A 115 12.04 -18.27 7.47
CA ILE A 115 13.22 -18.96 8.03
C ILE A 115 13.56 -20.23 7.23
N LEU A 116 12.55 -20.99 6.82
CA LEU A 116 12.74 -22.25 6.07
C LEU A 116 13.16 -22.04 4.61
N ALA A 117 12.94 -20.86 4.07
CA ALA A 117 13.24 -20.50 2.68
C ALA A 117 14.78 -20.38 2.45
N ARG A 118 15.52 -21.47 2.69
CA ARG A 118 17.00 -21.51 2.61
C ARG A 118 17.53 -22.00 1.26
N ASN A 119 16.78 -22.83 0.53
CA ASN A 119 17.18 -23.34 -0.78
C ASN A 119 16.83 -22.35 -1.88
N ALA A 120 17.80 -21.94 -2.71
CA ALA A 120 17.61 -20.90 -3.75
C ALA A 120 16.41 -21.16 -4.69
N VAL A 121 16.14 -22.42 -5.06
CA VAL A 121 15.03 -22.77 -5.92
C VAL A 121 13.69 -22.65 -5.18
N ILE A 122 13.60 -23.19 -3.95
CA ILE A 122 12.40 -23.11 -3.11
C ILE A 122 12.11 -21.64 -2.79
N VAL A 123 13.11 -20.85 -2.44
CA VAL A 123 13.03 -19.41 -2.22
C VAL A 123 12.44 -18.71 -3.44
N SER A 124 12.90 -19.02 -4.65
CA SER A 124 12.42 -18.38 -5.88
C SER A 124 10.94 -18.66 -6.14
N ILE A 125 10.51 -19.90 -5.94
CA ILE A 125 9.09 -20.31 -6.08
C ILE A 125 8.22 -19.60 -5.03
N PHE A 126 8.66 -19.60 -3.76
CA PHE A 126 7.94 -18.88 -2.70
C PHE A 126 7.85 -17.39 -2.96
N ARG A 127 8.94 -16.76 -3.36
CA ARG A 127 8.96 -15.33 -3.75
C ARG A 127 7.93 -15.04 -4.86
N PHE A 128 7.85 -15.91 -5.85
CA PHE A 128 6.88 -15.76 -6.94
C PHE A 128 5.44 -15.87 -6.43
N ILE A 129 5.13 -16.88 -5.59
CA ILE A 129 3.79 -17.04 -4.99
C ILE A 129 3.44 -15.83 -4.10
N LEU A 130 4.37 -15.38 -3.24
CA LEU A 130 4.15 -14.23 -2.40
C LEU A 130 3.96 -12.94 -3.23
N ALA A 131 4.68 -12.80 -4.34
CA ALA A 131 4.49 -11.69 -5.26
C ALA A 131 3.09 -11.70 -5.88
N LEU A 132 2.59 -12.87 -6.31
CA LEU A 132 1.23 -13.03 -6.83
C LEU A 132 0.17 -12.64 -5.80
N ILE A 133 0.28 -13.14 -4.55
CA ILE A 133 -0.67 -12.80 -3.48
C ILE A 133 -0.73 -11.28 -3.27
N ARG A 134 0.42 -10.60 -3.30
CA ARG A 134 0.53 -9.15 -3.08
C ARG A 134 0.07 -8.30 -4.27
N THR A 135 0.06 -8.83 -5.48
CA THR A 135 -0.49 -8.11 -6.65
C THR A 135 -2.01 -8.06 -6.62
N LEU A 136 -2.65 -8.98 -5.89
CA LEU A 136 -4.10 -8.98 -5.76
C LEU A 136 -4.55 -7.95 -4.70
N PRO A 137 -5.50 -7.07 -5.04
CA PRO A 137 -6.14 -6.22 -4.03
C PRO A 137 -6.80 -7.07 -2.93
N THR A 138 -6.68 -6.65 -1.67
CA THR A 138 -7.27 -7.37 -0.52
C THR A 138 -8.76 -7.63 -0.71
N LEU A 139 -9.48 -6.70 -1.37
CA LEU A 139 -10.89 -6.86 -1.70
C LEU A 139 -11.16 -8.06 -2.61
N VAL A 140 -10.30 -8.31 -3.59
CA VAL A 140 -10.43 -9.47 -4.50
C VAL A 140 -10.19 -10.77 -3.74
N ILE A 141 -9.19 -10.81 -2.86
CA ILE A 141 -8.93 -11.97 -1.99
C ILE A 141 -10.15 -12.23 -1.10
N ALA A 142 -10.72 -11.19 -0.50
CA ALA A 142 -11.92 -11.31 0.33
C ALA A 142 -13.15 -11.80 -0.45
N LEU A 143 -13.32 -11.34 -1.68
CA LEU A 143 -14.41 -11.81 -2.56
C LEU A 143 -14.27 -13.33 -2.84
N VAL A 144 -13.07 -13.78 -3.18
CA VAL A 144 -12.80 -15.20 -3.40
C VAL A 144 -13.03 -16.00 -2.12
N CYS A 145 -12.55 -15.51 -0.98
CA CYS A 145 -12.80 -16.16 0.31
C CYS A 145 -14.30 -16.22 0.66
N ALA A 146 -15.05 -15.15 0.37
CA ALA A 146 -16.50 -15.11 0.61
C ALA A 146 -17.26 -16.11 -0.29
N LEU A 147 -16.80 -16.33 -1.52
CA LEU A 147 -17.38 -17.34 -2.41
C LEU A 147 -17.10 -18.78 -1.93
N ILE A 148 -15.92 -19.03 -1.35
CA ILE A 148 -15.51 -20.36 -0.88
C ILE A 148 -16.12 -20.69 0.51
N PHE A 149 -16.03 -19.73 1.45
CA PHE A 149 -16.35 -19.94 2.87
C PHE A 149 -17.68 -19.31 3.29
N SER A 150 -18.45 -18.80 2.35
CA SER A 150 -19.66 -18.02 2.58
C SER A 150 -19.37 -16.59 3.11
N LEU A 151 -20.40 -15.75 3.06
CA LEU A 151 -20.34 -14.38 3.57
C LEU A 151 -20.18 -14.37 5.09
N GLY A 152 -19.39 -13.45 5.62
CA GLY A 152 -19.24 -13.27 7.06
C GLY A 152 -17.83 -12.97 7.53
N THR A 153 -17.65 -12.81 8.83
CA THR A 153 -16.39 -12.44 9.49
C THR A 153 -15.28 -13.49 9.29
N PHE A 154 -15.64 -14.75 9.10
CA PHE A 154 -14.67 -15.81 8.85
C PHE A 154 -13.94 -15.62 7.52
N SER A 155 -14.67 -15.39 6.42
CA SER A 155 -14.08 -15.14 5.11
C SER A 155 -13.19 -13.89 5.10
N GLY A 156 -13.60 -12.82 5.80
CA GLY A 156 -12.80 -11.63 5.99
C GLY A 156 -11.52 -11.90 6.76
N THR A 157 -11.58 -12.68 7.84
CA THR A 157 -10.41 -13.08 8.63
C THR A 157 -9.40 -13.86 7.79
N VAL A 158 -9.87 -14.84 7.02
CA VAL A 158 -9.01 -15.64 6.11
C VAL A 158 -8.37 -14.76 5.04
N ALA A 159 -9.13 -13.84 4.45
CA ALA A 159 -8.60 -12.91 3.44
C ALA A 159 -7.49 -12.01 4.01
N ILE A 160 -7.71 -11.47 5.21
CA ILE A 160 -6.70 -10.67 5.93
C ILE A 160 -5.47 -11.53 6.25
N ALA A 161 -5.65 -12.77 6.69
CA ALA A 161 -4.54 -13.67 6.99
C ALA A 161 -3.68 -13.97 5.77
N ILE A 162 -4.31 -14.27 4.61
CA ILE A 162 -3.60 -14.52 3.34
C ILE A 162 -2.83 -13.28 2.90
N PHE A 163 -3.46 -12.11 2.93
CA PHE A 163 -2.81 -10.86 2.56
C PHE A 163 -1.63 -10.53 3.48
N THR A 164 -1.84 -10.62 4.79
CA THR A 164 -0.82 -10.37 5.82
C THR A 164 0.35 -11.34 5.68
N PHE A 165 0.08 -12.63 5.45
CA PHE A 165 1.10 -13.63 5.17
C PHE A 165 1.98 -13.20 3.99
N GLY A 166 1.40 -12.77 2.87
CA GLY A 166 2.13 -12.32 1.70
C GLY A 166 3.01 -11.10 1.96
N VAL A 167 2.49 -10.11 2.70
CA VAL A 167 3.20 -8.86 3.02
C VAL A 167 4.30 -9.09 4.04
N VAL A 168 3.98 -9.71 5.19
CA VAL A 168 4.93 -9.92 6.30
C VAL A 168 6.05 -10.87 5.88
N SER A 169 5.77 -11.94 5.14
CA SER A 169 6.80 -12.85 4.64
C SER A 169 7.83 -12.13 3.79
N LYS A 170 7.40 -11.20 2.91
CA LYS A 170 8.33 -10.42 2.12
C LYS A 170 9.16 -9.47 2.97
N MET A 171 8.51 -8.69 3.84
CA MET A 171 9.20 -7.72 4.71
C MET A 171 10.21 -8.43 5.61
N LEU A 172 9.83 -9.57 6.17
CA LEU A 172 10.71 -10.38 7.01
C LEU A 172 11.90 -10.94 6.22
N TYR A 173 11.64 -11.44 5.02
CA TYR A 173 12.70 -11.94 4.14
C TYR A 173 13.71 -10.83 3.79
N GLU A 174 13.27 -9.65 3.41
CA GLU A 174 14.12 -8.49 3.15
C GLU A 174 14.90 -8.06 4.41
N SER A 175 14.29 -8.17 5.57
CA SER A 175 14.98 -7.90 6.85
C SER A 175 16.07 -8.93 7.15
N ILE A 176 15.82 -10.22 6.88
CA ILE A 176 16.83 -11.28 7.07
C ILE A 176 18.04 -11.09 6.15
N GLU A 177 17.84 -10.55 4.93
CA GLU A 177 18.96 -10.28 4.01
C GLU A 177 19.87 -9.12 4.47
N THR A 178 19.40 -8.27 5.36
CA THR A 178 20.10 -7.04 5.81
C THR A 178 20.70 -7.13 7.20
N ILE A 179 20.55 -8.26 7.91
CA ILE A 179 21.14 -8.44 9.25
C ILE A 179 22.65 -8.58 9.20
N ASP A 180 23.31 -8.21 10.30
CA ASP A 180 24.74 -8.47 10.48
C ASP A 180 24.98 -9.96 10.73
N MET A 181 25.75 -10.60 9.84
CA MET A 181 26.12 -12.01 9.94
C MET A 181 27.36 -12.26 10.82
N GLY A 182 28.06 -11.22 11.25
CA GLY A 182 29.24 -11.36 12.11
C GLY A 182 28.99 -12.13 13.40
N PRO A 183 27.92 -11.86 14.17
CA PRO A 183 27.57 -12.66 15.34
C PRO A 183 27.24 -14.12 15.02
N PHE A 184 26.65 -14.41 13.85
CA PHE A 184 26.37 -15.77 13.42
C PHE A 184 27.67 -16.55 13.15
N GLU A 185 28.60 -15.94 12.40
CA GLU A 185 29.90 -16.54 12.11
C GLU A 185 30.72 -16.77 13.38
N ALA A 186 30.68 -15.83 14.31
CA ALA A 186 31.36 -15.99 15.62
C ALA A 186 30.82 -17.18 16.41
N MET A 187 29.48 -17.39 16.41
CA MET A 187 28.87 -18.55 17.06
C MET A 187 29.27 -19.88 16.40
N GLU A 188 29.32 -19.93 15.07
CA GLU A 188 29.84 -21.14 14.36
C GLU A 188 31.31 -21.41 14.70
N ALA A 189 32.13 -20.38 14.78
CA ALA A 189 33.56 -20.51 15.18
C ALA A 189 33.74 -21.05 16.61
N LEU A 190 32.78 -20.77 17.50
CA LEU A 190 32.72 -21.32 18.86
C LEU A 190 32.18 -22.76 18.93
N GLY A 191 31.84 -23.36 17.77
CA GLY A 191 31.36 -24.75 17.69
C GLY A 191 29.83 -24.91 17.81
N ALA A 192 29.06 -23.81 17.78
CA ALA A 192 27.61 -23.91 17.75
C ALA A 192 27.11 -24.49 16.42
N ASN A 193 26.08 -25.33 16.49
CA ASN A 193 25.42 -25.75 15.25
C ASN A 193 24.66 -24.60 14.59
N LYS A 194 24.35 -24.71 13.28
CA LYS A 194 23.69 -23.65 12.50
C LYS A 194 22.36 -23.20 13.07
N PHE A 195 21.61 -24.09 13.70
CA PHE A 195 20.34 -23.74 14.33
C PHE A 195 20.56 -22.91 15.62
N GLN A 196 21.53 -23.31 16.45
CA GLN A 196 21.89 -22.58 17.66
C GLN A 196 22.45 -21.20 17.31
N ALA A 197 23.38 -21.12 16.35
CA ALA A 197 23.94 -19.86 15.87
C ALA A 197 22.84 -18.92 15.35
N PHE A 198 21.93 -19.44 14.51
CA PHE A 198 20.81 -18.65 13.99
C PHE A 198 19.88 -18.14 15.09
N TRP A 199 19.51 -19.03 16.03
CA TRP A 199 18.57 -18.66 17.11
C TRP A 199 19.16 -17.63 18.07
N SER A 200 20.46 -17.73 18.37
CA SER A 200 21.12 -16.84 19.31
C SER A 200 21.64 -15.54 18.71
N ALA A 201 22.02 -15.54 17.44
CA ALA A 201 22.63 -14.39 16.79
C ALA A 201 21.67 -13.64 15.85
N CYS A 202 20.87 -14.36 15.05
CA CYS A 202 20.01 -13.74 14.04
C CYS A 202 18.61 -13.37 14.58
N VAL A 203 17.98 -14.28 15.33
CA VAL A 203 16.61 -14.06 15.83
C VAL A 203 16.49 -12.79 16.68
N PRO A 204 17.42 -12.48 17.63
CA PRO A 204 17.33 -11.24 18.40
C PRO A 204 17.41 -9.96 17.54
N GLN A 205 18.11 -10.00 16.42
CA GLN A 205 18.19 -8.87 15.48
C GLN A 205 16.90 -8.73 14.67
N ILE A 206 16.27 -9.85 14.28
CA ILE A 206 15.09 -9.90 13.42
C ILE A 206 13.81 -9.60 14.21
N LEU A 207 13.71 -10.07 15.45
CA LEU A 207 12.47 -10.05 16.23
C LEU A 207 11.87 -8.65 16.42
N PRO A 208 12.63 -7.60 16.78
CA PRO A 208 12.09 -6.25 16.91
C PRO A 208 11.51 -5.72 15.58
N VAL A 209 12.22 -5.94 14.49
CA VAL A 209 11.80 -5.54 13.14
C VAL A 209 10.55 -6.32 12.71
N TYR A 210 10.53 -7.63 12.96
CA TYR A 210 9.36 -8.47 12.69
C TYR A 210 8.12 -8.01 13.46
N LEU A 211 8.23 -7.74 14.77
CA LEU A 211 7.13 -7.22 15.57
C LEU A 211 6.66 -5.86 15.07
N SER A 212 7.58 -5.02 14.62
CA SER A 212 7.25 -3.74 14.00
C SER A 212 6.43 -3.91 12.71
N HIS A 213 6.78 -4.90 11.88
CA HIS A 213 6.03 -5.24 10.67
C HIS A 213 4.63 -5.81 11.00
N CYS A 214 4.52 -6.65 12.04
CA CYS A 214 3.23 -7.17 12.50
C CYS A 214 2.29 -6.05 12.94
N LEU A 215 2.79 -5.09 13.73
CA LEU A 215 2.02 -3.91 14.16
C LEU A 215 1.60 -3.04 12.97
N TYR A 216 2.47 -2.83 12.02
CA TYR A 216 2.17 -2.09 10.79
C TYR A 216 1.06 -2.77 9.97
N CYS A 217 1.16 -4.09 9.78
CA CYS A 217 0.12 -4.85 9.09
C CYS A 217 -1.20 -4.84 9.84
N PHE A 218 -1.19 -4.92 11.15
CA PHE A 218 -2.40 -4.80 11.96
C PHE A 218 -3.12 -3.46 11.75
N GLU A 219 -2.38 -2.36 11.77
CA GLU A 219 -2.89 -1.02 11.49
C GLU A 219 -3.51 -0.92 10.09
N MET A 220 -2.82 -1.47 9.07
CA MET A 220 -3.36 -1.54 7.70
C MET A 220 -4.63 -2.38 7.60
N ASN A 221 -4.66 -3.52 8.30
CA ASN A 221 -5.75 -4.48 8.24
C ASN A 221 -7.05 -3.95 8.85
N ILE A 222 -6.99 -3.11 9.89
CA ILE A 222 -8.19 -2.47 10.44
C ILE A 222 -8.85 -1.55 9.41
N ARG A 223 -8.05 -0.77 8.69
CA ARG A 223 -8.57 0.08 7.61
C ARG A 223 -9.12 -0.75 6.45
N ALA A 224 -8.41 -1.80 6.07
CA ALA A 224 -8.85 -2.71 5.02
C ALA A 224 -10.15 -3.43 5.39
N SER A 225 -10.30 -3.91 6.62
CA SER A 225 -11.48 -4.67 7.07
C SER A 225 -12.78 -3.85 6.98
N ALA A 226 -12.71 -2.54 7.14
CA ALA A 226 -13.86 -1.66 6.91
C ALA A 226 -14.35 -1.70 5.45
N ILE A 227 -13.45 -1.91 4.50
CA ILE A 227 -13.79 -2.00 3.07
C ILE A 227 -14.26 -3.41 2.70
N LEU A 228 -13.74 -4.46 3.36
CA LEU A 228 -14.08 -5.84 3.06
C LEU A 228 -15.58 -6.16 3.27
N GLY A 229 -16.27 -5.39 4.08
CA GLY A 229 -17.72 -5.51 4.26
C GLY A 229 -18.53 -5.25 2.99
N TYR A 230 -18.01 -4.50 2.00
CA TYR A 230 -18.66 -4.31 0.70
C TYR A 230 -18.84 -5.63 -0.08
N VAL A 231 -17.96 -6.60 0.14
CA VAL A 231 -18.06 -7.94 -0.44
C VAL A 231 -18.67 -8.95 0.55
N GLY A 232 -19.32 -8.46 1.60
CA GLY A 232 -19.99 -9.33 2.58
C GLY A 232 -19.05 -10.03 3.55
N ALA A 233 -17.80 -9.59 3.68
CA ALA A 233 -16.81 -10.18 4.58
C ALA A 233 -16.96 -9.76 6.06
N GLY A 234 -18.12 -9.22 6.45
CA GLY A 234 -18.43 -8.88 7.84
C GLY A 234 -17.99 -7.50 8.30
N GLY A 235 -18.17 -7.22 9.59
CA GLY A 235 -17.70 -6.02 10.26
C GLY A 235 -18.44 -4.73 9.87
N LEU A 236 -17.81 -3.59 10.18
CA LEU A 236 -18.37 -2.25 9.93
C LEU A 236 -18.72 -1.98 8.47
N GLY A 237 -18.01 -2.62 7.52
CA GLY A 237 -18.24 -2.37 6.11
C GLY A 237 -19.64 -2.78 5.62
N ILE A 238 -20.27 -3.79 6.22
CA ILE A 238 -21.67 -4.15 5.95
C ILE A 238 -22.56 -3.00 6.39
N THR A 239 -22.38 -2.49 7.61
CA THR A 239 -23.14 -1.37 8.14
C THR A 239 -22.98 -0.10 7.31
N ILE A 240 -21.76 0.19 6.85
CA ILE A 240 -21.48 1.31 5.93
C ILE A 240 -22.31 1.15 4.65
N ASN A 241 -22.26 -0.03 4.01
CA ASN A 241 -22.95 -0.30 2.76
C ASN A 241 -24.47 -0.20 2.93
N GLU A 242 -25.02 -0.73 4.03
CA GLU A 242 -26.43 -0.60 4.37
C GLU A 242 -26.86 0.86 4.53
N ARG A 243 -26.11 1.67 5.32
CA ARG A 243 -26.47 3.08 5.54
C ARG A 243 -26.39 3.89 4.25
N ILE A 244 -25.43 3.61 3.36
CA ILE A 244 -25.35 4.21 2.03
C ILE A 244 -26.58 3.82 1.19
N GLY A 245 -26.95 2.53 1.19
CA GLY A 245 -28.13 2.03 0.45
C GLY A 245 -29.43 2.67 0.91
N TRP A 246 -29.59 2.88 2.20
CA TRP A 246 -30.77 3.52 2.82
C TRP A 246 -30.72 5.05 2.79
N ARG A 247 -29.61 5.65 2.28
CA ARG A 247 -29.36 7.10 2.28
C ARG A 247 -29.44 7.75 3.66
N ASP A 248 -29.14 6.98 4.70
CA ASP A 248 -29.10 7.42 6.09
C ASP A 248 -27.69 7.96 6.41
N TYR A 249 -27.44 9.19 5.99
CA TYR A 249 -26.12 9.81 6.07
C TYR A 249 -25.73 10.27 7.49
N GLU A 250 -26.70 10.47 8.38
CA GLU A 250 -26.44 10.83 9.78
C GLU A 250 -25.92 9.60 10.56
N SER A 251 -26.57 8.45 10.38
CA SER A 251 -26.08 7.19 10.95
C SER A 251 -24.77 6.74 10.29
N LEU A 252 -24.60 6.97 8.98
CA LEU A 252 -23.32 6.77 8.29
C LEU A 252 -22.21 7.63 8.91
N GLY A 253 -22.49 8.89 9.23
CA GLY A 253 -21.59 9.80 9.91
C GLY A 253 -21.10 9.23 11.25
N MET A 254 -22.01 8.61 12.03
CA MET A 254 -21.67 7.96 13.30
C MET A 254 -20.72 6.77 13.10
N VAL A 255 -20.98 5.93 12.09
CA VAL A 255 -20.10 4.78 11.76
C VAL A 255 -18.72 5.26 11.35
N LEU A 256 -18.64 6.26 10.48
CA LEU A 256 -17.37 6.82 10.01
C LEU A 256 -16.57 7.49 11.14
N LEU A 257 -17.25 8.26 12.00
CA LEU A 257 -16.63 8.89 13.17
C LEU A 257 -16.05 7.85 14.11
N THR A 258 -16.82 6.80 14.42
CA THR A 258 -16.38 5.71 15.31
C THR A 258 -15.17 4.99 14.72
N LEU A 259 -15.22 4.67 13.42
CA LEU A 259 -14.10 4.05 12.72
C LEU A 259 -12.85 4.95 12.76
N PHE A 260 -13.01 6.26 12.50
CA PHE A 260 -11.92 7.21 12.53
C PHE A 260 -11.24 7.27 13.91
N VAL A 261 -12.04 7.38 14.98
CA VAL A 261 -11.52 7.44 16.36
C VAL A 261 -10.74 6.17 16.70
N VAL A 262 -11.28 5.00 16.35
CA VAL A 262 -10.63 3.70 16.64
C VAL A 262 -9.35 3.54 15.83
N VAL A 263 -9.38 3.87 14.53
CA VAL A 263 -8.18 3.81 13.67
C VAL A 263 -7.11 4.74 14.19
N ALA A 264 -7.46 6.00 14.52
CA ALA A 264 -6.50 6.97 15.08
C ALA A 264 -5.89 6.51 16.40
N PHE A 265 -6.71 5.92 17.30
CA PHE A 265 -6.22 5.35 18.54
C PHE A 265 -5.23 4.20 18.31
N ILE A 266 -5.56 3.28 17.42
CA ILE A 266 -4.72 2.13 17.09
C ILE A 266 -3.43 2.57 16.40
N GLU A 267 -3.49 3.54 15.50
CA GLU A 267 -2.32 4.12 14.83
C GLU A 267 -1.36 4.75 15.86
N PHE A 268 -1.90 5.57 16.76
CA PHE A 268 -1.12 6.18 17.83
C PHE A 268 -0.47 5.11 18.74
N PHE A 269 -1.24 4.12 19.17
CA PHE A 269 -0.75 3.05 20.03
C PHE A 269 0.30 2.18 19.32
N SER A 270 0.06 1.83 18.08
CA SER A 270 0.99 1.06 17.24
C SER A 270 2.30 1.83 17.00
N ALA A 271 2.22 3.14 16.73
CA ALA A 271 3.40 3.99 16.56
C ALA A 271 4.22 4.08 17.86
N TYR A 272 3.56 4.21 19.01
CA TYR A 272 4.22 4.22 20.31
C TYR A 272 4.97 2.89 20.60
N LEU A 273 4.31 1.75 20.30
CA LEU A 273 4.95 0.43 20.48
C LEU A 273 6.14 0.24 19.54
N ARG A 274 6.01 0.61 18.26
CA ARG A 274 7.10 0.53 17.29
C ARG A 274 8.31 1.34 17.72
N LYS A 275 8.10 2.55 18.24
CA LYS A 275 9.19 3.39 18.77
C LYS A 275 9.93 2.76 19.95
N LYS A 276 9.26 1.90 20.73
CA LYS A 276 9.88 1.18 21.85
C LYS A 276 10.62 -0.07 21.42
N LEU A 277 10.29 -0.63 20.26
CA LEU A 277 10.93 -1.83 19.69
C LEU A 277 12.17 -1.49 18.85
N SER A 278 12.25 -0.29 18.30
CA SER A 278 13.39 0.26 17.57
C SER A 278 14.38 0.91 18.54
#